data_aaf752d9d3da2f5c5d0ff7475584c653
#
_entry.id   aaf752d9d3da2f5c5d0ff7475584c653
#
_cell.length_a   1.000
_cell.length_b   1.000
_cell.length_c   1.000
_cell.angle_alpha   90.00
_cell.angle_beta   90.00
_cell.angle_gamma   90.00
#
_symmetry.space_group_name_H-M   'P 1'
#
loop_
_entity.id
_entity.type
_entity.pdbx_description
1 polymer ?
#
loop_
_entity_poly.entity_id
_entity_poly.type
_entity_poly.pdbx_seq_one_letter_code
_entity_poly.pdbx_strand_id
1 'polypeptide(L)'
;TFENSGIDKSMPRLNYNRMLQNITESPNLSNKIVDSSDYLEHINAGNGIYRYTNLNNSKVYFNENIQRLIQNYRSSFLQLGLENLYSGEEGGKSKTLDILSKMDDYFPQDVIPTTDPELDIQIGRIYKEAGNPEQLKIRLEAVSKREDVSLETQMYIGQILINEFNDYESAIQHYEKLFNEYPYISDFLYTLVQTYAKADRNEDAIEKLNF
;
A
#
# COMPACT_ATOMS: atom_id res chain seq x y z
N THR A 1 1.53 19.12 -16.75
CA THR A 1 1.26 18.83 -18.16
C THR A 1 -0.04 18.06 -18.39
N PHE A 2 -1.04 18.23 -17.52
CA PHE A 2 -2.40 17.75 -17.77
C PHE A 2 -3.14 18.54 -18.88
N GLU A 3 -2.50 19.52 -19.49
CA GLU A 3 -3.14 20.37 -20.50
C GLU A 3 -3.58 19.64 -21.77
N ASN A 4 -3.01 18.47 -22.05
CA ASN A 4 -3.30 17.71 -23.27
C ASN A 4 -4.03 16.36 -23.05
N SER A 5 -4.45 16.04 -21.82
CA SER A 5 -4.99 14.70 -21.50
C SER A 5 -6.52 14.58 -21.61
N GLY A 6 -7.23 15.61 -22.07
CA GLY A 6 -8.70 15.57 -22.17
C GLY A 6 -9.44 15.51 -20.83
N ILE A 7 -8.74 15.69 -19.72
CA ILE A 7 -9.34 15.72 -18.38
C ILE A 7 -10.10 17.03 -18.19
N ASP A 8 -11.29 16.93 -17.63
CA ASP A 8 -12.19 18.04 -17.35
C ASP A 8 -11.46 19.19 -16.61
N LYS A 9 -11.42 20.36 -17.23
CA LYS A 9 -10.77 21.56 -16.71
C LYS A 9 -11.42 22.09 -15.42
N SER A 10 -12.58 21.55 -15.02
CA SER A 10 -13.28 21.89 -13.79
C SER A 10 -12.69 21.23 -12.54
N MET A 11 -11.86 20.18 -12.69
CA MET A 11 -11.21 19.57 -11.54
C MET A 11 -10.05 20.42 -11.01
N PRO A 12 -9.95 20.59 -9.67
CA PRO A 12 -8.81 21.29 -9.08
C PRO A 12 -7.50 20.59 -9.47
N ARG A 13 -6.60 21.34 -10.12
CA ARG A 13 -5.30 20.83 -10.51
C ARG A 13 -4.41 20.66 -9.27
N LEU A 14 -3.72 19.51 -9.21
CA LEU A 14 -2.72 19.29 -8.19
C LEU A 14 -1.59 20.32 -8.38
N ASN A 15 -1.32 21.14 -7.36
CA ASN A 15 -0.10 21.92 -7.32
C ASN A 15 1.05 21.02 -6.84
N TYR A 16 1.66 20.31 -7.79
CA TYR A 16 2.68 19.31 -7.54
C TYR A 16 3.83 19.85 -6.66
N ASN A 17 4.39 20.99 -7.01
CA ASN A 17 5.54 21.55 -6.28
C ASN A 17 5.18 21.89 -4.84
N ARG A 18 4.02 22.49 -4.61
CA ARG A 18 3.57 22.83 -3.25
C ARG A 18 3.25 21.57 -2.44
N MET A 19 2.67 20.57 -3.06
CA MET A 19 2.35 19.31 -2.41
C MET A 19 3.61 18.54 -2.07
N LEU A 20 4.57 18.46 -2.99
CA LEU A 20 5.88 17.86 -2.76
C LEU A 20 6.60 18.54 -1.59
N GLN A 21 6.65 19.87 -1.59
CA GLN A 21 7.25 20.66 -0.52
C GLN A 21 6.56 20.37 0.83
N ASN A 22 5.23 20.40 0.88
CA ASN A 22 4.48 20.14 2.11
C ASN A 22 4.71 18.73 2.68
N ILE A 23 4.88 17.75 1.81
CA ILE A 23 5.02 16.34 2.21
C ILE A 23 6.48 15.98 2.53
N THR A 24 7.44 16.43 1.71
CA THR A 24 8.82 15.95 1.80
C THR A 24 9.74 16.83 2.62
N GLU A 25 9.44 18.13 2.76
CA GLU A 25 10.29 19.08 3.48
C GLU A 25 9.81 19.35 4.93
N SER A 26 8.62 18.86 5.27
CA SER A 26 8.03 19.02 6.61
C SER A 26 8.78 18.33 7.76
N PRO A 27 9.56 17.25 7.57
CA PRO A 27 10.27 16.58 8.67
C PRO A 27 11.22 17.45 9.46
N ASN A 28 11.79 18.47 8.83
CA ASN A 28 12.74 19.38 9.50
C ASN A 28 12.10 20.25 10.59
N LEU A 29 10.76 20.32 10.61
CA LEU A 29 10.00 21.00 11.66
C LEU A 29 9.68 20.10 12.86
N SER A 30 9.77 18.78 12.70
CA SER A 30 9.33 17.83 13.73
C SER A 30 10.16 17.89 15.02
N ASN A 31 11.38 18.41 14.98
CA ASN A 31 12.30 18.46 16.11
C ASN A 31 12.33 19.84 16.82
N LYS A 32 11.60 20.84 16.33
CA LYS A 32 11.47 22.13 17.01
C LYS A 32 10.06 22.25 17.58
N ILE A 33 9.98 22.52 18.87
CA ILE A 33 8.76 23.09 19.47
C ILE A 33 8.67 24.50 18.92
N VAL A 34 7.90 24.63 17.84
CA VAL A 34 7.65 25.89 17.17
C VAL A 34 6.49 26.53 17.93
N ASP A 35 6.70 27.71 18.45
CA ASP A 35 5.58 28.47 19.01
C ASP A 35 4.63 28.94 17.89
N SER A 36 3.50 29.53 18.25
CA SER A 36 2.48 29.92 17.27
C SER A 36 2.99 30.98 16.28
N SER A 37 3.94 31.82 16.68
CA SER A 37 4.50 32.88 15.84
C SER A 37 5.46 32.31 14.78
N ASP A 38 6.32 31.39 15.18
CA ASP A 38 7.23 30.67 14.27
C ASP A 38 6.45 29.86 13.23
N TYR A 39 5.33 29.25 13.64
CA TYR A 39 4.46 28.48 12.76
C TYR A 39 3.81 29.36 11.67
N LEU A 40 3.30 30.53 12.06
CA LEU A 40 2.71 31.49 11.12
C LEU A 40 3.75 32.05 10.15
N GLU A 41 4.95 32.38 10.65
CA GLU A 41 6.06 32.82 9.81
C GLU A 41 6.45 31.76 8.79
N HIS A 42 6.51 30.50 9.22
CA HIS A 42 6.83 29.36 8.36
C HIS A 42 5.79 29.14 7.26
N ILE A 43 4.48 29.21 7.60
CA ILE A 43 3.40 29.14 6.61
C ILE A 43 3.49 30.30 5.62
N ASN A 44 3.71 31.51 6.10
CA ASN A 44 3.80 32.70 5.27
C ASN A 44 5.00 32.67 4.33
N ALA A 45 6.08 32.01 4.73
CA ALA A 45 7.25 31.76 3.88
C ALA A 45 7.00 30.68 2.81
N GLY A 46 5.81 30.05 2.77
CA GLY A 46 5.47 29.02 1.80
C GLY A 46 6.14 27.65 2.05
N ASN A 47 6.69 27.44 3.24
CA ASN A 47 7.30 26.19 3.63
C ASN A 47 6.26 25.11 3.92
N GLY A 48 6.68 23.84 3.94
CA GLY A 48 5.81 22.71 4.23
C GLY A 48 5.22 22.78 5.64
N ILE A 49 3.93 22.45 5.77
CA ILE A 49 3.16 22.64 7.01
C ILE A 49 2.76 21.34 7.72
N TYR A 50 2.95 20.18 7.09
CA TYR A 50 2.57 18.91 7.68
C TYR A 50 3.59 18.45 8.73
N ARG A 51 3.07 17.97 9.87
CA ARG A 51 3.87 17.41 10.96
C ARG A 51 3.51 15.96 11.17
N TYR A 52 4.52 15.11 11.16
CA TYR A 52 4.36 13.66 11.34
C TYR A 52 4.95 13.18 12.67
N THR A 53 4.89 14.03 13.70
CA THR A 53 5.50 13.75 15.01
C THR A 53 4.86 12.54 15.68
N ASN A 54 5.66 11.56 16.06
CA ASN A 54 5.28 10.33 16.76
C ASN A 54 4.33 9.39 16.00
N LEU A 55 4.08 9.59 14.72
CA LEU A 55 3.22 8.70 13.94
C LEU A 55 3.87 7.32 13.67
N ASN A 56 5.16 7.21 13.85
CA ASN A 56 5.93 5.96 13.78
C ASN A 56 6.23 5.35 15.17
N ASN A 57 5.58 5.82 16.22
CA ASN A 57 5.82 5.36 17.58
C ASN A 57 4.76 4.34 18.02
N SER A 58 5.13 3.07 18.10
CA SER A 58 4.25 1.97 18.50
C SER A 58 3.69 2.06 19.93
N LYS A 59 4.22 2.97 20.76
CA LYS A 59 3.71 3.24 22.12
C LYS A 59 2.57 4.25 22.15
N VAL A 60 2.27 4.90 21.03
CA VAL A 60 1.20 5.88 20.90
C VAL A 60 -0.06 5.18 20.41
N TYR A 61 -1.16 5.37 21.12
CA TYR A 61 -2.47 4.90 20.69
C TYR A 61 -3.10 5.89 19.71
N PHE A 62 -3.47 5.40 18.52
CA PHE A 62 -4.16 6.18 17.50
C PHE A 62 -5.63 5.75 17.43
N ASN A 63 -6.54 6.62 17.83
CA ASN A 63 -7.98 6.37 17.70
C ASN A 63 -8.42 6.42 16.23
N GLU A 64 -9.62 5.92 15.94
CA GLU A 64 -10.15 5.84 14.56
C GLU A 64 -10.15 7.18 13.81
N ASN A 65 -10.40 8.31 14.51
CA ASN A 65 -10.40 9.62 13.86
C ASN A 65 -9.01 10.03 13.40
N ILE A 66 -7.98 9.73 14.20
CA ILE A 66 -6.58 9.96 13.84
C ILE A 66 -6.18 9.04 12.68
N GLN A 67 -6.57 7.77 12.73
CA GLN A 67 -6.31 6.82 11.65
C GLN A 67 -6.93 7.31 10.33
N ARG A 68 -8.18 7.78 10.34
CA ARG A 68 -8.83 8.36 9.14
C ARG A 68 -8.10 9.60 8.62
N LEU A 69 -7.63 10.46 9.51
CA LEU A 69 -6.85 11.65 9.10
C LEU A 69 -5.55 11.24 8.42
N ILE A 70 -4.88 10.21 8.94
CA ILE A 70 -3.65 9.67 8.35
C ILE A 70 -3.90 9.09 6.96
N GLN A 71 -5.07 8.48 6.68
CA GLN A 71 -5.41 8.05 5.33
C GLN A 71 -5.42 9.22 4.31
N ASN A 72 -5.87 10.41 4.72
CA ASN A 72 -5.80 11.59 3.85
C ASN A 72 -4.35 11.98 3.53
N TYR A 73 -3.44 11.87 4.50
CA TYR A 73 -2.02 12.09 4.23
C TYR A 73 -1.45 11.02 3.30
N ARG A 74 -1.73 9.73 3.53
CA ARG A 74 -1.34 8.66 2.60
C ARG A 74 -1.83 8.91 1.19
N SER A 75 -3.09 9.31 1.02
CA SER A 75 -3.65 9.65 -0.29
C SER A 75 -2.85 10.75 -0.99
N SER A 76 -2.31 11.71 -0.24
CA SER A 76 -1.47 12.76 -0.80
C SER A 76 -0.12 12.22 -1.30
N PHE A 77 0.52 11.30 -0.57
CA PHE A 77 1.72 10.61 -1.03
C PHE A 77 1.44 9.76 -2.27
N LEU A 78 0.32 9.03 -2.28
CA LEU A 78 -0.08 8.21 -3.42
C LEU A 78 -0.32 9.04 -4.68
N GLN A 79 -1.00 10.18 -4.56
CA GLN A 79 -1.21 11.09 -5.69
C GLN A 79 0.12 11.59 -6.27
N LEU A 80 1.08 11.98 -5.43
CA LEU A 80 2.41 12.39 -5.89
C LEU A 80 3.18 11.24 -6.52
N GLY A 81 3.11 10.05 -5.92
CA GLY A 81 3.74 8.85 -6.46
C GLY A 81 3.20 8.51 -7.84
N LEU A 82 1.89 8.48 -8.01
CA LEU A 82 1.23 8.20 -9.29
C LEU A 82 1.52 9.26 -10.35
N GLU A 83 1.56 10.54 -9.98
CA GLU A 83 1.94 11.62 -10.89
C GLU A 83 3.35 11.40 -11.45
N ASN A 84 4.32 11.03 -10.61
CA ASN A 84 5.66 10.72 -11.08
C ASN A 84 5.71 9.43 -11.91
N LEU A 85 4.99 8.39 -11.50
CA LEU A 85 4.98 7.09 -12.17
C LEU A 85 4.51 7.21 -13.61
N TYR A 86 3.47 8.03 -13.85
CA TYR A 86 2.85 8.18 -15.15
C TYR A 86 3.23 9.47 -15.89
N SER A 87 4.15 10.26 -15.36
CA SER A 87 4.61 11.51 -16.00
C SER A 87 5.30 11.29 -17.36
N GLY A 88 5.85 10.10 -17.58
CA GLY A 88 6.75 9.82 -18.70
C GLY A 88 8.13 10.47 -18.57
N GLU A 89 8.43 11.13 -17.45
CA GLU A 89 9.73 11.74 -17.21
C GLU A 89 10.79 10.68 -16.84
N GLU A 90 12.03 10.93 -17.25
CA GLU A 90 13.16 10.12 -16.81
C GLU A 90 13.30 10.18 -15.28
N GLY A 91 13.45 9.01 -14.64
CA GLY A 91 13.54 8.91 -13.19
C GLY A 91 12.19 8.97 -12.45
N GLY A 92 11.05 9.02 -13.14
CA GLY A 92 9.71 9.04 -12.52
C GLY A 92 9.47 7.87 -11.58
N LYS A 93 9.87 6.66 -11.97
CA LYS A 93 9.80 5.46 -11.11
C LYS A 93 10.63 5.58 -9.84
N SER A 94 11.86 6.08 -9.93
CA SER A 94 12.72 6.30 -8.75
C SER A 94 12.10 7.33 -7.79
N LYS A 95 11.60 8.45 -8.33
CA LYS A 95 10.90 9.46 -7.52
C LYS A 95 9.66 8.88 -6.83
N THR A 96 8.92 8.00 -7.51
CA THR A 96 7.77 7.29 -6.92
C THR A 96 8.21 6.43 -5.74
N LEU A 97 9.27 5.63 -5.90
CA LEU A 97 9.80 4.80 -4.81
C LEU A 97 10.23 5.65 -3.61
N ASP A 98 10.92 6.77 -3.84
CA ASP A 98 11.36 7.68 -2.79
C ASP A 98 10.16 8.28 -2.02
N ILE A 99 9.10 8.66 -2.73
CA ILE A 99 7.87 9.20 -2.14
C ILE A 99 7.14 8.14 -1.30
N LEU A 100 6.99 6.92 -1.84
CA LEU A 100 6.31 5.84 -1.13
C LEU A 100 7.10 5.35 0.07
N SER A 101 8.44 5.29 -0.03
CA SER A 101 9.32 4.95 1.10
C SER A 101 9.17 5.95 2.24
N LYS A 102 9.15 7.26 1.94
CA LYS A 102 8.88 8.29 2.95
C LYS A 102 7.50 8.16 3.57
N MET A 103 6.48 7.79 2.79
CA MET A 103 5.14 7.51 3.32
C MET A 103 5.19 6.38 4.36
N ASP A 104 5.87 5.29 4.05
CA ASP A 104 5.97 4.14 4.96
C ASP A 104 6.84 4.46 6.20
N ASP A 105 7.86 5.31 6.06
CA ASP A 105 8.67 5.79 7.19
C ASP A 105 7.85 6.65 8.17
N TYR A 106 6.92 7.47 7.65
CA TYR A 106 6.06 8.31 8.50
C TYR A 106 4.87 7.55 9.06
N PHE A 107 4.32 6.60 8.31
CA PHE A 107 3.12 5.83 8.67
C PHE A 107 3.38 4.33 8.51
N PRO A 108 4.28 3.74 9.32
CA PRO A 108 4.57 2.32 9.24
C PRO A 108 3.30 1.49 9.42
N GLN A 109 3.15 0.44 8.62
CA GLN A 109 1.94 -0.41 8.62
C GLN A 109 1.75 -1.20 9.92
N ASP A 110 2.83 -1.53 10.61
CA ASP A 110 2.80 -2.20 11.91
C ASP A 110 2.39 -1.28 13.07
N VAL A 111 2.47 0.05 12.88
CA VAL A 111 2.07 1.07 13.87
C VAL A 111 0.71 1.65 13.55
N ILE A 112 0.50 2.03 12.30
CA ILE A 112 -0.75 2.60 11.81
C ILE A 112 -1.13 1.89 10.50
N PRO A 113 -1.83 0.74 10.58
CA PRO A 113 -2.25 0.03 9.37
C PRO A 113 -3.21 0.88 8.53
N THR A 114 -3.30 0.59 7.25
CA THR A 114 -4.39 1.13 6.43
C THR A 114 -5.71 0.62 6.98
N THR A 115 -6.74 1.47 6.95
CA THR A 115 -8.09 1.07 7.36
C THR A 115 -8.76 0.13 6.35
N ASP A 116 -8.23 0.10 5.13
CA ASP A 116 -8.74 -0.70 4.02
C ASP A 116 -7.65 -1.68 3.54
N PRO A 117 -7.86 -3.00 3.69
CA PRO A 117 -6.92 -4.02 3.21
C PRO A 117 -6.64 -3.93 1.71
N GLU A 118 -7.65 -3.58 0.91
CA GLU A 118 -7.50 -3.46 -0.54
C GLU A 118 -6.59 -2.29 -0.93
N LEU A 119 -6.66 -1.19 -0.18
CA LEU A 119 -5.76 -0.05 -0.37
C LEU A 119 -4.30 -0.47 -0.15
N ASP A 120 -4.04 -1.34 0.82
CA ASP A 120 -2.68 -1.85 1.06
C ASP A 120 -2.14 -2.64 -0.13
N ILE A 121 -2.98 -3.49 -0.72
CA ILE A 121 -2.65 -4.22 -1.95
C ILE A 121 -2.39 -3.24 -3.11
N GLN A 122 -3.20 -2.20 -3.26
CA GLN A 122 -3.00 -1.17 -4.30
C GLN A 122 -1.68 -0.41 -4.12
N ILE A 123 -1.33 -0.05 -2.90
CA ILE A 123 -0.02 0.56 -2.59
C ILE A 123 1.12 -0.39 -3.01
N GLY A 124 1.01 -1.68 -2.68
CA GLY A 124 1.96 -2.69 -3.11
C GLY A 124 2.11 -2.77 -4.63
N ARG A 125 1.01 -2.65 -5.37
CA ARG A 125 1.03 -2.62 -6.84
C ARG A 125 1.74 -1.38 -7.40
N ILE A 126 1.55 -0.21 -6.79
CA ILE A 126 2.28 0.99 -7.18
C ILE A 126 3.79 0.80 -6.98
N TYR A 127 4.19 0.20 -5.86
CA TYR A 127 5.59 -0.16 -5.63
C TYR A 127 6.14 -1.12 -6.71
N LYS A 128 5.38 -2.17 -7.04
CA LYS A 128 5.76 -3.13 -8.09
C LYS A 128 5.94 -2.44 -9.43
N GLU A 129 5.00 -1.58 -9.82
CA GLU A 129 5.03 -0.86 -11.09
C GLU A 129 6.19 0.15 -11.16
N ALA A 130 6.54 0.74 -10.02
CA ALA A 130 7.72 1.58 -9.86
C ALA A 130 9.05 0.80 -9.89
N GLY A 131 9.02 -0.54 -9.80
CA GLY A 131 10.19 -1.41 -9.91
C GLY A 131 10.60 -2.11 -8.61
N ASN A 132 9.77 -2.08 -7.57
CA ASN A 132 9.99 -2.80 -6.32
C ASN A 132 8.85 -3.82 -6.03
N PRO A 133 8.84 -4.98 -6.72
CA PRO A 133 7.79 -6.00 -6.57
C PRO A 133 7.77 -6.65 -5.18
N GLU A 134 8.88 -6.63 -4.45
CA GLU A 134 8.98 -7.23 -3.12
C GLU A 134 8.03 -6.56 -2.12
N GLN A 135 7.82 -5.25 -2.25
CA GLN A 135 6.87 -4.52 -1.42
C GLN A 135 5.42 -4.99 -1.60
N LEU A 136 5.04 -5.45 -2.79
CA LEU A 136 3.72 -6.07 -2.97
C LEU A 136 3.63 -7.39 -2.20
N LYS A 137 4.65 -8.26 -2.26
CA LYS A 137 4.64 -9.53 -1.50
C LYS A 137 4.53 -9.30 0.00
N ILE A 138 5.32 -8.37 0.54
CA ILE A 138 5.30 -8.00 1.97
C ILE A 138 3.88 -7.56 2.38
N ARG A 139 3.23 -6.73 1.56
CA ARG A 139 1.88 -6.25 1.85
C ARG A 139 0.82 -7.35 1.72
N LEU A 140 0.92 -8.22 0.72
CA LEU A 140 0.03 -9.37 0.58
C LEU A 140 0.11 -10.28 1.82
N GLU A 141 1.31 -10.56 2.31
CA GLU A 141 1.51 -11.33 3.53
C GLU A 141 0.93 -10.63 4.77
N ALA A 142 1.15 -9.33 4.92
CA ALA A 142 0.58 -8.56 6.02
C ALA A 142 -0.96 -8.53 5.98
N VAL A 143 -1.54 -8.28 4.81
CA VAL A 143 -3.00 -8.27 4.61
C VAL A 143 -3.60 -9.65 4.87
N SER A 144 -2.98 -10.74 4.41
CA SER A 144 -3.49 -12.11 4.60
C SER A 144 -3.61 -12.54 6.08
N LYS A 145 -2.91 -11.84 6.98
CA LYS A 145 -2.94 -12.11 8.43
C LYS A 145 -3.99 -11.30 9.20
N ARG A 146 -4.63 -10.34 8.55
CA ARG A 146 -5.64 -9.48 9.19
C ARG A 146 -6.97 -10.22 9.34
N GLU A 147 -7.66 -9.98 10.44
CA GLU A 147 -8.97 -10.57 10.75
C GLU A 147 -10.14 -9.92 9.99
N ASP A 148 -9.95 -8.67 9.54
CA ASP A 148 -10.97 -7.88 8.86
C ASP A 148 -10.97 -8.05 7.32
N VAL A 149 -10.24 -9.04 6.80
CA VAL A 149 -10.12 -9.30 5.36
C VAL A 149 -11.22 -10.25 4.88
N SER A 150 -11.94 -9.83 3.84
CA SER A 150 -12.96 -10.67 3.22
C SER A 150 -12.38 -11.93 2.57
N LEU A 151 -13.18 -13.01 2.47
CA LEU A 151 -12.76 -14.21 1.77
C LEU A 151 -12.46 -13.96 0.29
N GLU A 152 -13.14 -12.99 -0.33
CA GLU A 152 -12.89 -12.56 -1.69
C GLU A 152 -11.50 -11.96 -1.83
N THR A 153 -11.11 -11.07 -0.90
CA THR A 153 -9.76 -10.50 -0.84
C THR A 153 -8.71 -11.56 -0.56
N GLN A 154 -9.00 -12.55 0.29
CA GLN A 154 -8.12 -13.69 0.52
C GLN A 154 -7.90 -14.52 -0.77
N MET A 155 -8.97 -14.83 -1.51
CA MET A 155 -8.86 -15.48 -2.82
C MET A 155 -8.00 -14.66 -3.79
N TYR A 156 -8.20 -13.35 -3.81
CA TYR A 156 -7.47 -12.44 -4.67
C TYR A 156 -5.96 -12.38 -4.37
N ILE A 157 -5.58 -12.43 -3.08
CA ILE A 157 -4.17 -12.53 -2.66
C ILE A 157 -3.49 -13.76 -3.29
N GLY A 158 -4.12 -14.93 -3.17
CA GLY A 158 -3.59 -16.15 -3.77
C GLY A 158 -3.47 -16.06 -5.30
N GLN A 159 -4.46 -15.44 -5.97
CA GLN A 159 -4.40 -15.21 -7.42
C GLN A 159 -3.25 -14.30 -7.83
N ILE A 160 -2.95 -13.26 -7.05
CA ILE A 160 -1.80 -12.38 -7.31
C ILE A 160 -0.50 -13.17 -7.20
N LEU A 161 -0.34 -14.01 -6.16
CA LEU A 161 0.85 -14.85 -5.99
C LEU A 161 1.07 -15.76 -7.20
N ILE A 162 0.00 -16.39 -7.72
CA ILE A 162 0.06 -17.26 -8.90
C ILE A 162 0.35 -16.47 -10.18
N ASN A 163 -0.45 -15.45 -10.46
CA ASN A 163 -0.49 -14.84 -11.78
C ASN A 163 0.57 -13.75 -11.99
N GLU A 164 0.96 -13.05 -10.93
CA GLU A 164 1.90 -11.93 -11.03
C GLU A 164 3.32 -12.31 -10.61
N PHE A 165 3.46 -13.35 -9.78
CA PHE A 165 4.78 -13.77 -9.25
C PHE A 165 5.17 -15.19 -9.67
N ASN A 166 4.25 -16.02 -10.18
CA ASN A 166 4.43 -17.47 -10.36
C ASN A 166 4.91 -18.16 -9.08
N ASP A 167 4.52 -17.61 -7.91
CA ASP A 167 4.91 -18.08 -6.60
C ASP A 167 3.87 -19.10 -6.10
N TYR A 168 3.95 -20.30 -6.71
CA TYR A 168 2.99 -21.38 -6.44
C TYR A 168 3.11 -21.89 -5.00
N GLU A 169 4.30 -21.93 -4.42
CA GLU A 169 4.49 -22.43 -3.06
C GLU A 169 3.82 -21.52 -2.02
N SER A 170 4.01 -20.20 -2.13
CA SER A 170 3.32 -19.25 -1.25
C SER A 170 1.80 -19.30 -1.46
N ALA A 171 1.35 -19.46 -2.70
CA ALA A 171 -0.08 -19.58 -3.00
C ALA A 171 -0.68 -20.89 -2.43
N ILE A 172 0.04 -22.02 -2.50
CA ILE A 172 -0.37 -23.29 -1.91
C ILE A 172 -0.54 -23.12 -0.39
N GLN A 173 0.46 -22.60 0.31
CA GLN A 173 0.38 -22.36 1.75
C GLN A 173 -0.80 -21.48 2.13
N HIS A 174 -1.06 -20.45 1.34
CA HIS A 174 -2.18 -19.55 1.54
C HIS A 174 -3.53 -20.27 1.37
N TYR A 175 -3.71 -21.02 0.27
CA TYR A 175 -4.96 -21.76 0.03
C TYR A 175 -5.14 -22.97 0.95
N GLU A 176 -4.08 -23.64 1.39
CA GLU A 176 -4.17 -24.67 2.42
C GLU A 176 -4.73 -24.12 3.72
N LYS A 177 -4.23 -22.96 4.16
CA LYS A 177 -4.76 -22.27 5.34
C LYS A 177 -6.25 -21.96 5.18
N LEU A 178 -6.66 -21.38 4.04
CA LEU A 178 -8.05 -21.06 3.76
C LEU A 178 -8.94 -22.32 3.71
N PHE A 179 -8.49 -23.38 3.08
CA PHE A 179 -9.24 -24.63 3.01
C PHE A 179 -9.38 -25.27 4.41
N ASN A 180 -8.35 -25.26 5.23
CA ASN A 180 -8.43 -25.79 6.59
C ASN A 180 -9.37 -24.97 7.48
N GLU A 181 -9.44 -23.67 7.30
CA GLU A 181 -10.33 -22.79 8.06
C GLU A 181 -11.78 -22.83 7.54
N TYR A 182 -11.95 -22.98 6.22
CA TYR A 182 -13.26 -22.96 5.55
C TYR A 182 -13.46 -24.19 4.64
N PRO A 183 -13.46 -25.43 5.18
CA PRO A 183 -13.47 -26.66 4.37
C PRO A 183 -14.77 -26.87 3.55
N TYR A 184 -15.83 -26.14 3.88
CA TYR A 184 -17.11 -26.16 3.18
C TYR A 184 -17.15 -25.27 1.93
N ILE A 185 -16.10 -24.47 1.68
CA ILE A 185 -16.00 -23.63 0.48
C ILE A 185 -15.20 -24.40 -0.58
N SER A 186 -15.91 -25.00 -1.52
CA SER A 186 -15.33 -25.83 -2.59
C SER A 186 -14.32 -25.08 -3.47
N ASP A 187 -14.49 -23.77 -3.61
CA ASP A 187 -13.61 -22.93 -4.44
C ASP A 187 -12.15 -22.90 -3.91
N PHE A 188 -11.98 -23.00 -2.60
CA PHE A 188 -10.63 -23.09 -2.02
C PHE A 188 -9.96 -24.42 -2.37
N LEU A 189 -10.67 -25.54 -2.25
CA LEU A 189 -10.15 -26.84 -2.65
C LEU A 189 -9.83 -26.88 -4.15
N TYR A 190 -10.76 -26.42 -4.97
CA TYR A 190 -10.56 -26.38 -6.41
C TYR A 190 -9.32 -25.57 -6.82
N THR A 191 -9.18 -24.37 -6.25
CA THR A 191 -8.04 -23.49 -6.56
C THR A 191 -6.73 -24.07 -6.01
N LEU A 192 -6.75 -24.68 -4.82
CA LEU A 192 -5.61 -25.36 -4.24
C LEU A 192 -5.11 -26.50 -5.12
N VAL A 193 -6.01 -27.40 -5.57
CA VAL A 193 -5.68 -28.51 -6.47
C VAL A 193 -5.08 -28.01 -7.78
N GLN A 194 -5.67 -26.98 -8.37
CA GLN A 194 -5.11 -26.36 -9.57
C GLN A 194 -3.73 -25.77 -9.34
N THR A 195 -3.50 -25.18 -8.18
CA THR A 195 -2.22 -24.57 -7.82
C THR A 195 -1.14 -25.63 -7.62
N TYR A 196 -1.46 -26.75 -6.97
CA TYR A 196 -0.57 -27.93 -6.91
C TYR A 196 -0.19 -28.43 -8.30
N ALA A 197 -1.17 -28.57 -9.21
CA ALA A 197 -0.90 -29.01 -10.57
C ALA A 197 0.02 -28.04 -11.32
N LYS A 198 -0.14 -26.73 -11.14
CA LYS A 198 0.74 -25.71 -11.73
C LYS A 198 2.17 -25.74 -11.14
N ALA A 199 2.31 -26.20 -9.90
CA ALA A 199 3.59 -26.38 -9.22
C ALA A 199 4.25 -27.75 -9.53
N ASP A 200 3.71 -28.53 -10.47
CA ASP A 200 4.11 -29.92 -10.78
C ASP A 200 3.99 -30.91 -9.58
N ARG A 201 3.19 -30.56 -8.56
CA ARG A 201 2.93 -31.35 -7.35
C ARG A 201 1.66 -32.18 -7.50
N ASN A 202 1.63 -33.03 -8.53
CA ASN A 202 0.41 -33.79 -8.90
C ASN A 202 -0.01 -34.83 -7.84
N GLU A 203 0.95 -35.40 -7.08
CA GLU A 203 0.64 -36.35 -6.00
C GLU A 203 -0.14 -35.65 -4.87
N ASP A 204 0.28 -34.45 -4.47
CA ASP A 204 -0.41 -33.65 -3.47
C ASP A 204 -1.82 -33.22 -3.93
N ALA A 205 -1.95 -32.89 -5.23
CA ALA A 205 -3.25 -32.55 -5.82
C ALA A 205 -4.24 -33.74 -5.72
N ILE A 206 -3.77 -34.97 -6.01
CA ILE A 206 -4.59 -36.19 -5.93
C ILE A 206 -4.92 -36.50 -4.47
N GLU A 207 -3.98 -36.37 -3.54
CA GLU A 207 -4.22 -36.57 -2.12
C GLU A 207 -5.33 -35.66 -1.60
N LYS A 208 -5.30 -34.38 -1.96
CA LYS A 208 -6.32 -33.41 -1.55
C LYS A 208 -7.72 -33.70 -2.13
N LEU A 209 -7.81 -34.29 -3.31
CA LEU A 209 -9.11 -34.69 -3.89
C LEU A 209 -9.73 -35.93 -3.24
N ASN A 210 -8.95 -36.74 -2.55
CA ASN A 210 -9.42 -37.95 -1.86
C ASN A 210 -9.79 -37.66 -0.38
N PHE A 211 -9.70 -36.44 0.06
CA PHE A 211 -10.06 -35.98 1.41
C PHE A 211 -11.53 -35.57 1.45
#